data_6c3904bfb6de7d05f9f4ea5543cbb06c
#
_entry.id   6c3904bfb6de7d05f9f4ea5543cbb06c
#
_cell.length_a   1.000
_cell.length_b   1.000
_cell.length_c   1.000
_cell.angle_alpha   90.00
_cell.angle_beta   90.00
_cell.angle_gamma   90.00
#
_symmetry.space_group_name_H-M   'P 1'
#
loop_
_entity.id
_entity.type
_entity.pdbx_description
1 polymer ?
#
loop_
_entity_poly.entity_id
_entity_poly.type
_entity_poly.pdbx_seq_one_letter_code
_entity_poly.pdbx_strand_id
1 'polypeptide(L)'
;MKRERGILISVVTAALVMVLLCIFFTSDRAVSVKKLKKCVPDEVHFEEDGREQYDFLMEAYGEAPGSIVFYTAHQSVAVYADGEELYTLETSDSIWGDTPGWRWCFVELQDGVSRVCVQLTPCYQMAARQEQIFYIGGGNDIYMGLLQQSMPAFLISMIIGLVGLYITLYWIVINKGNQVDGTLLYLGIFSILLGLWSANETNMAALIFVNRQACSYLAFVTLMIMPMPFLLFAKSFLEIHDSRCWKIIFVMDFAVIVLDHILNMTGFYEFRRSLWMTHLIILLVIVYVLVAIINKMVKRQIDQKLKYCVGALILVFLAAIIDLIGYYRTGNNAGVFGRIAFLIFILLFGIATARQTVASLKKVRRAEELEQFALNDSMTGIYNRNAYDYYVRNEKQFAGYMIVTFDLNNLKQCNDHYGHRAGDAYLVNAARIIEDNFERYGKCYRIGGDEFCCIIPEGSGCKIRSVLHKLHQDVEILNNKNIIPVEVGIACGCAVATTEDTDLEKVRERADEEMYQKKREMKAAY
;
A
#
# COMPACT_ATOMS: atom_id res chain seq x y z
N MET A 1 -8.63 15.43 0.49
CA MET A 1 -9.17 15.27 -0.88
C MET A 1 -8.40 15.99 -1.98
N LYS A 2 -8.27 17.36 -1.99
CA LYS A 2 -7.46 18.06 -3.01
C LYS A 2 -5.97 17.68 -2.93
N ARG A 3 -5.41 17.56 -1.74
CA ARG A 3 -3.99 17.23 -1.49
C ARG A 3 -3.66 15.78 -1.89
N GLU A 4 -4.54 14.83 -1.65
CA GLU A 4 -4.38 13.41 -2.02
C GLU A 4 -4.49 13.18 -3.54
N ARG A 5 -5.44 13.87 -4.20
CA ARG A 5 -5.49 13.89 -5.67
C ARG A 5 -4.20 14.47 -6.27
N GLY A 6 -3.65 15.53 -5.66
CA GLY A 6 -2.39 16.13 -6.08
C GLY A 6 -1.23 15.14 -5.98
N ILE A 7 -1.11 14.41 -4.89
CA ILE A 7 -0.05 13.40 -4.68
C ILE A 7 -0.18 12.26 -5.68
N LEU A 8 -1.37 11.68 -5.85
CA LEU A 8 -1.60 10.59 -6.81
C LEU A 8 -1.29 11.03 -8.25
N ILE A 9 -1.77 12.22 -8.66
CA ILE A 9 -1.46 12.80 -9.97
C ILE A 9 0.04 13.00 -10.11
N SER A 10 0.73 13.53 -9.10
CA SER A 10 2.18 13.75 -9.14
C SER A 10 2.96 12.45 -9.32
N VAL A 11 2.57 11.37 -8.62
CA VAL A 11 3.23 10.05 -8.75
C VAL A 11 2.98 9.44 -10.12
N VAL A 12 1.74 9.46 -10.61
CA VAL A 12 1.41 8.97 -11.96
C VAL A 12 2.14 9.79 -13.03
N THR A 13 2.19 11.12 -12.87
CA THR A 13 2.90 12.01 -13.79
C THR A 13 4.41 11.74 -13.72
N ALA A 14 4.99 11.57 -12.53
CA ALA A 14 6.41 11.24 -12.38
C ALA A 14 6.76 9.90 -13.03
N ALA A 15 5.92 8.86 -12.82
CA ALA A 15 6.09 7.57 -13.48
C ALA A 15 5.98 7.68 -15.01
N LEU A 16 5.02 8.45 -15.51
CA LEU A 16 4.83 8.70 -16.93
C LEU A 16 5.98 9.51 -17.56
N VAL A 17 6.48 10.52 -16.83
CA VAL A 17 7.67 11.29 -17.22
C VAL A 17 8.92 10.40 -17.24
N MET A 18 9.09 9.50 -16.25
CA MET A 18 10.20 8.55 -16.25
C MET A 18 10.12 7.58 -17.43
N VAL A 19 8.93 7.05 -17.76
CA VAL A 19 8.74 6.21 -18.96
C VAL A 19 9.04 6.99 -20.24
N LEU A 20 8.58 8.23 -20.34
CA LEU A 20 8.88 9.10 -21.49
C LEU A 20 10.37 9.43 -21.58
N LEU A 21 11.04 9.69 -20.46
CA LEU A 21 12.48 9.86 -20.41
C LEU A 21 13.21 8.59 -20.85
N CYS A 22 12.76 7.40 -20.40
CA CYS A 22 13.30 6.13 -20.88
C CYS A 22 13.17 6.01 -22.40
N ILE A 23 11.99 6.29 -22.96
CA ILE A 23 11.75 6.27 -24.40
C ILE A 23 12.62 7.30 -25.13
N PHE A 24 12.75 8.50 -24.55
CA PHE A 24 13.58 9.57 -25.13
C PHE A 24 15.06 9.21 -25.16
N PHE A 25 15.61 8.70 -24.04
CA PHE A 25 17.01 8.28 -23.94
C PHE A 25 17.33 7.03 -24.75
N THR A 26 16.33 6.22 -25.10
CA THR A 26 16.50 5.02 -25.95
C THR A 26 16.17 5.30 -27.43
N SER A 27 15.68 6.50 -27.72
CA SER A 27 15.43 6.93 -29.12
C SER A 27 16.77 7.17 -29.82
N ASP A 28 16.95 6.59 -31.01
CA ASP A 28 18.14 6.72 -31.86
C ASP A 28 18.53 8.17 -32.22
N ARG A 29 17.69 9.15 -31.88
CA ARG A 29 17.91 10.58 -32.17
C ARG A 29 18.75 11.31 -31.11
N ALA A 30 18.92 10.74 -29.91
CA ALA A 30 19.55 11.46 -28.78
C ALA A 30 21.07 11.21 -28.67
N VAL A 31 21.55 10.03 -29.10
CA VAL A 31 22.99 9.67 -29.05
C VAL A 31 23.29 8.79 -30.27
N SER A 32 24.28 9.20 -31.07
CA SER A 32 24.87 8.32 -32.07
C SER A 32 25.63 7.19 -31.35
N VAL A 33 24.89 6.17 -30.93
CA VAL A 33 25.49 4.97 -30.33
C VAL A 33 26.23 4.26 -31.44
N LYS A 34 27.56 4.20 -31.38
CA LYS A 34 28.32 3.27 -32.19
C LYS A 34 27.69 1.89 -32.04
N LYS A 35 27.19 1.30 -33.13
CA LYS A 35 26.60 -0.05 -33.10
C LYS A 35 27.63 -0.98 -32.49
N LEU A 36 27.23 -1.70 -31.43
CA LEU A 36 28.07 -2.72 -30.82
C LEU A 36 28.53 -3.70 -31.90
N LYS A 37 29.83 -3.76 -32.13
CA LYS A 37 30.39 -4.66 -33.14
C LYS A 37 30.47 -6.07 -32.54
N LYS A 38 29.59 -6.96 -33.00
CA LYS A 38 29.64 -8.38 -32.63
C LYS A 38 30.84 -9.03 -33.26
N CYS A 39 31.49 -9.88 -32.49
CA CYS A 39 32.55 -10.76 -32.91
C CYS A 39 32.00 -12.18 -33.02
N VAL A 40 32.29 -12.86 -34.09
CA VAL A 40 31.92 -14.26 -34.33
C VAL A 40 33.17 -15.11 -34.20
N PRO A 41 33.14 -16.17 -33.39
CA PRO A 41 34.31 -17.09 -33.30
C PRO A 41 34.54 -17.78 -34.65
N ASP A 42 35.81 -17.96 -35.01
CA ASP A 42 36.23 -18.69 -36.22
C ASP A 42 36.05 -20.19 -36.02
N GLU A 43 36.34 -20.68 -34.82
CA GLU A 43 36.18 -22.08 -34.43
C GLU A 43 35.52 -22.19 -33.07
N VAL A 44 34.67 -23.21 -32.90
CA VAL A 44 34.01 -23.51 -31.60
C VAL A 44 34.19 -25.01 -31.34
N HIS A 45 34.80 -25.32 -30.18
CA HIS A 45 34.99 -26.67 -29.73
C HIS A 45 34.24 -26.94 -28.44
N PHE A 46 33.56 -28.08 -28.37
CA PHE A 46 32.86 -28.55 -27.18
C PHE A 46 33.55 -29.83 -26.68
N GLU A 47 34.05 -29.78 -25.47
CA GLU A 47 34.68 -30.94 -24.84
C GLU A 47 33.63 -31.84 -24.15
N GLU A 48 33.98 -33.10 -23.88
CA GLU A 48 33.07 -34.07 -23.24
C GLU A 48 32.74 -33.70 -21.79
N ASP A 49 33.64 -33.00 -21.12
CA ASP A 49 33.46 -32.49 -19.75
C ASP A 49 32.53 -31.24 -19.68
N GLY A 50 32.01 -30.79 -20.83
CA GLY A 50 31.13 -29.64 -20.96
C GLY A 50 31.85 -28.31 -21.13
N ARG A 51 33.19 -28.29 -21.22
CA ARG A 51 33.97 -27.10 -21.51
C ARG A 51 33.72 -26.65 -22.94
N GLU A 52 33.60 -25.35 -23.11
CA GLU A 52 33.37 -24.67 -24.40
C GLU A 52 34.55 -23.78 -24.71
N GLN A 53 35.13 -23.95 -25.89
CA GLN A 53 36.23 -23.15 -26.37
C GLN A 53 35.84 -22.39 -27.62
N TYR A 54 36.11 -21.09 -27.62
CA TYR A 54 35.82 -20.15 -28.71
C TYR A 54 37.12 -19.51 -29.17
N ASP A 55 37.51 -19.74 -30.39
CA ASP A 55 38.74 -19.23 -30.99
C ASP A 55 38.43 -18.10 -31.99
N PHE A 56 39.24 -17.04 -31.91
CA PHE A 56 39.08 -15.83 -32.73
C PHE A 56 40.44 -15.48 -33.38
N LEU A 57 40.41 -15.20 -34.68
CA LEU A 57 41.54 -14.64 -35.44
C LEU A 57 41.38 -13.11 -35.48
N MET A 58 42.36 -12.42 -34.84
CA MET A 58 42.24 -10.96 -34.63
C MET A 58 42.55 -10.14 -35.89
N GLU A 59 43.18 -10.70 -36.89
CA GLU A 59 43.46 -10.05 -38.17
C GLU A 59 42.20 -9.44 -38.84
N ALA A 60 41.03 -10.08 -38.64
CA ALA A 60 39.75 -9.61 -39.14
C ALA A 60 39.23 -8.34 -38.47
N TYR A 61 39.77 -7.96 -37.30
CA TYR A 61 39.28 -6.91 -36.42
C TYR A 61 40.16 -5.65 -36.35
N GLY A 62 41.37 -5.68 -36.96
CA GLY A 62 42.31 -4.57 -37.09
C GLY A 62 43.52 -4.69 -36.14
N GLU A 63 44.51 -3.79 -36.30
CA GLU A 63 45.78 -3.84 -35.61
C GLU A 63 45.69 -3.57 -34.08
N ALA A 64 44.64 -2.89 -33.62
CA ALA A 64 44.39 -2.56 -32.22
C ALA A 64 42.95 -2.91 -31.84
N PRO A 65 42.64 -4.19 -31.57
CA PRO A 65 41.26 -4.64 -31.34
C PRO A 65 40.61 -4.09 -30.04
N GLY A 66 41.40 -3.54 -29.12
CA GLY A 66 40.91 -2.93 -27.87
C GLY A 66 40.54 -3.98 -26.82
N SER A 67 39.28 -4.33 -26.69
CA SER A 67 38.82 -5.32 -25.71
C SER A 67 37.90 -6.34 -26.35
N ILE A 68 37.96 -7.60 -25.89
CA ILE A 68 36.89 -8.56 -26.13
C ILE A 68 35.98 -8.59 -24.91
N VAL A 69 34.67 -8.50 -25.16
CA VAL A 69 33.66 -8.41 -24.09
C VAL A 69 32.57 -9.44 -24.35
N PHE A 70 32.23 -10.19 -23.34
CA PHE A 70 31.19 -11.23 -23.39
C PHE A 70 30.51 -11.41 -22.05
N TYR A 71 29.31 -11.97 -22.09
CA TYR A 71 28.52 -12.26 -20.90
C TYR A 71 28.69 -13.72 -20.51
N THR A 72 28.91 -13.96 -19.23
CA THR A 72 28.96 -15.32 -18.68
C THR A 72 27.92 -15.48 -17.57
N ALA A 73 27.29 -16.64 -17.52
CA ALA A 73 26.30 -17.00 -16.53
C ALA A 73 26.65 -18.32 -15.85
N HIS A 74 27.20 -18.24 -14.65
CA HIS A 74 27.61 -19.41 -13.85
C HIS A 74 28.63 -20.31 -14.56
N GLN A 75 29.62 -19.71 -15.19
CA GLN A 75 30.72 -20.38 -15.87
C GLN A 75 32.04 -19.81 -15.37
N SER A 76 33.01 -20.65 -15.12
CA SER A 76 34.41 -20.23 -14.98
C SER A 76 34.92 -19.83 -16.35
N VAL A 77 35.83 -18.87 -16.37
CA VAL A 77 36.34 -18.27 -17.61
C VAL A 77 37.87 -18.31 -17.57
N ALA A 78 38.48 -18.69 -18.69
CA ALA A 78 39.90 -18.45 -18.97
C ALA A 78 40.02 -17.85 -20.37
N VAL A 79 40.82 -16.79 -20.53
CA VAL A 79 41.06 -16.13 -21.80
C VAL A 79 42.57 -16.12 -22.07
N TYR A 80 42.94 -16.63 -23.23
CA TYR A 80 44.30 -16.68 -23.68
C TYR A 80 44.49 -15.83 -24.95
N ALA A 81 45.63 -15.14 -25.03
CA ALA A 81 46.06 -14.44 -26.24
C ALA A 81 47.41 -15.00 -26.69
N ASP A 82 47.50 -15.48 -27.92
CA ASP A 82 48.68 -16.11 -28.49
C ASP A 82 49.33 -17.20 -27.58
N GLY A 83 48.49 -17.85 -26.76
CA GLY A 83 48.87 -18.91 -25.82
C GLY A 83 49.19 -18.42 -24.40
N GLU A 84 49.28 -17.13 -24.14
CA GLU A 84 49.45 -16.57 -22.80
C GLU A 84 48.08 -16.27 -22.13
N GLU A 85 47.97 -16.60 -20.84
CA GLU A 85 46.75 -16.34 -20.08
C GLU A 85 46.63 -14.84 -19.76
N LEU A 86 45.57 -14.20 -20.27
CA LEU A 86 45.25 -12.78 -20.01
C LEU A 86 44.28 -12.58 -18.88
N TYR A 87 43.32 -13.50 -18.72
CA TYR A 87 42.22 -13.32 -17.77
C TYR A 87 41.74 -14.68 -17.30
N THR A 88 41.53 -14.80 -15.98
CA THR A 88 40.92 -15.98 -15.40
C THR A 88 39.84 -15.56 -14.38
N LEU A 89 38.76 -16.31 -14.35
CA LEU A 89 37.68 -16.19 -13.41
C LEU A 89 37.30 -17.57 -12.90
N GLU A 90 37.79 -17.90 -11.73
CA GLU A 90 37.53 -19.18 -11.09
C GLU A 90 36.33 -19.08 -10.12
N THR A 91 35.76 -20.23 -9.80
CA THR A 91 34.83 -20.39 -8.70
C THR A 91 35.58 -20.26 -7.39
N SER A 92 35.04 -19.53 -6.45
CA SER A 92 35.59 -19.46 -5.09
C SER A 92 34.56 -20.03 -4.11
N ASP A 93 35.03 -20.82 -3.17
CA ASP A 93 34.23 -21.26 -2.03
C ASP A 93 33.69 -20.04 -1.29
N SER A 94 32.40 -19.85 -1.33
CA SER A 94 31.72 -18.70 -0.74
C SER A 94 30.43 -19.13 -0.10
N ILE A 95 30.04 -18.46 1.00
CA ILE A 95 28.70 -18.63 1.61
C ILE A 95 27.55 -18.34 0.64
N TRP A 96 27.85 -17.68 -0.48
CA TRP A 96 26.90 -17.34 -1.53
C TRP A 96 26.77 -18.40 -2.63
N GLY A 97 27.52 -19.51 -2.55
CA GLY A 97 27.57 -20.61 -3.53
C GLY A 97 28.88 -20.65 -4.32
N ASP A 98 29.13 -21.80 -4.96
CA ASP A 98 30.38 -22.10 -5.70
C ASP A 98 30.32 -21.63 -7.15
N THR A 99 29.75 -20.49 -7.41
CA THR A 99 29.57 -19.96 -8.75
C THR A 99 30.03 -18.51 -8.83
N PRO A 100 30.69 -18.08 -9.94
CA PRO A 100 31.05 -16.69 -10.14
C PRO A 100 29.81 -15.79 -10.40
N GLY A 101 28.60 -16.37 -10.46
CA GLY A 101 27.36 -15.67 -10.79
C GLY A 101 27.28 -15.32 -12.28
N TRP A 102 26.51 -14.32 -12.61
CA TRP A 102 26.44 -13.78 -13.98
C TRP A 102 27.11 -12.41 -14.05
N ARG A 103 27.95 -12.20 -15.07
CA ARG A 103 28.70 -10.95 -15.26
C ARG A 103 29.10 -10.71 -16.70
N TRP A 104 29.43 -9.46 -16.99
CA TRP A 104 30.16 -9.08 -18.18
C TRP A 104 31.66 -9.19 -17.91
N CYS A 105 32.39 -9.93 -18.75
CA CYS A 105 33.82 -10.00 -18.74
C CYS A 105 34.39 -9.02 -19.77
N PHE A 106 35.21 -8.08 -19.30
CA PHE A 106 35.91 -7.11 -20.13
C PHE A 106 37.40 -7.48 -20.11
N VAL A 107 37.89 -7.98 -21.21
CA VAL A 107 39.31 -8.42 -21.32
C VAL A 107 40.01 -7.51 -22.32
N GLU A 108 40.95 -6.73 -21.83
CA GLU A 108 41.77 -5.84 -22.66
C GLU A 108 42.79 -6.68 -23.48
N LEU A 109 42.86 -6.42 -24.77
CA LEU A 109 43.77 -7.09 -25.68
C LEU A 109 44.94 -6.16 -25.96
N GLN A 110 46.15 -6.74 -25.98
CA GLN A 110 47.34 -5.99 -26.35
C GLN A 110 47.41 -5.80 -27.88
N ASP A 111 48.11 -4.77 -28.30
CA ASP A 111 48.34 -4.52 -29.73
C ASP A 111 49.17 -5.65 -30.34
N GLY A 112 48.75 -6.11 -31.52
CA GLY A 112 49.47 -7.16 -32.25
C GLY A 112 49.10 -8.61 -31.89
N VAL A 113 48.10 -8.82 -31.01
CA VAL A 113 47.56 -10.15 -30.73
C VAL A 113 46.94 -10.75 -31.98
N SER A 114 47.39 -11.97 -32.35
CA SER A 114 46.95 -12.66 -33.56
C SER A 114 45.76 -13.60 -33.31
N ARG A 115 45.74 -14.27 -32.15
CA ARG A 115 44.70 -15.25 -31.79
C ARG A 115 44.23 -15.04 -30.35
N VAL A 116 42.93 -15.06 -30.14
CA VAL A 116 42.30 -15.07 -28.82
C VAL A 116 41.49 -16.34 -28.65
N CYS A 117 41.68 -17.02 -27.53
CA CYS A 117 40.92 -18.21 -27.16
C CYS A 117 40.17 -17.94 -25.87
N VAL A 118 38.86 -18.09 -25.87
CA VAL A 118 38.00 -17.97 -24.70
C VAL A 118 37.49 -19.35 -24.30
N GLN A 119 37.81 -19.77 -23.09
CA GLN A 119 37.37 -21.05 -22.54
C GLN A 119 36.32 -20.77 -21.45
N LEU A 120 35.15 -21.41 -21.56
CA LEU A 120 34.06 -21.34 -20.61
C LEU A 120 33.81 -22.73 -20.03
N THR A 121 33.90 -22.84 -18.69
CA THR A 121 33.63 -24.11 -18.00
C THR A 121 32.36 -23.94 -17.19
N PRO A 122 31.24 -24.59 -17.54
CA PRO A 122 29.97 -24.45 -16.86
C PRO A 122 29.99 -25.07 -15.46
N CYS A 123 29.54 -24.32 -14.45
CA CYS A 123 29.38 -24.87 -13.09
C CYS A 123 28.17 -25.81 -13.00
N TYR A 124 27.22 -25.69 -13.94
CA TYR A 124 25.97 -26.45 -14.00
C TYR A 124 25.67 -26.91 -15.43
N GLN A 125 25.08 -28.10 -15.58
CA GLN A 125 24.67 -28.61 -16.90
C GLN A 125 23.76 -27.65 -17.69
N MET A 126 22.89 -26.89 -16.99
CA MET A 126 22.01 -25.89 -17.63
C MET A 126 22.75 -24.64 -18.12
N ALA A 127 23.98 -24.40 -17.67
CA ALA A 127 24.83 -23.30 -18.13
C ALA A 127 25.66 -23.68 -19.36
N ALA A 128 25.71 -24.98 -19.71
CA ALA A 128 26.42 -25.46 -20.89
C ALA A 128 25.64 -25.17 -22.17
N ARG A 129 26.36 -24.92 -23.26
CA ARG A 129 25.86 -24.76 -24.63
C ARG A 129 24.82 -23.60 -24.79
N GLN A 130 24.97 -22.55 -23.99
CA GLN A 130 24.20 -21.32 -24.21
C GLN A 130 24.79 -20.54 -25.38
N GLU A 131 23.95 -19.88 -26.18
CA GLU A 131 24.43 -19.02 -27.26
C GLU A 131 25.23 -17.85 -26.66
N GLN A 132 26.53 -17.82 -26.95
CA GLN A 132 27.43 -16.78 -26.48
C GLN A 132 27.53 -15.65 -27.51
N ILE A 133 27.48 -14.41 -27.01
CA ILE A 133 27.64 -13.22 -27.83
C ILE A 133 28.90 -12.50 -27.38
N PHE A 134 29.82 -12.34 -28.32
CA PHE A 134 31.07 -11.62 -28.10
C PHE A 134 31.02 -10.27 -28.81
N TYR A 135 31.60 -9.26 -28.17
CA TYR A 135 31.76 -7.92 -28.71
C TYR A 135 33.25 -7.59 -28.76
N ILE A 136 33.68 -6.82 -29.77
CA ILE A 136 35.07 -6.38 -29.92
C ILE A 136 35.11 -4.89 -30.20
N GLY A 137 36.05 -4.17 -29.59
CA GLY A 137 36.23 -2.72 -29.74
C GLY A 137 36.72 -2.05 -28.48
N GLY A 138 36.60 -0.72 -28.41
CA GLY A 138 36.94 0.03 -27.20
C GLY A 138 36.06 -0.36 -26.02
N GLY A 139 36.67 -0.80 -24.91
CA GLY A 139 35.96 -1.29 -23.73
C GLY A 139 34.92 -0.29 -23.20
N ASN A 140 35.25 1.00 -23.17
CA ASN A 140 34.33 2.07 -22.77
C ASN A 140 33.14 2.23 -23.75
N ASP A 141 33.38 2.11 -25.06
CA ASP A 141 32.30 2.22 -26.05
C ASP A 141 31.33 1.04 -25.92
N ILE A 142 31.86 -0.17 -25.69
CA ILE A 142 31.05 -1.38 -25.46
C ILE A 142 30.27 -1.24 -24.14
N TYR A 143 30.94 -0.80 -23.05
CA TYR A 143 30.28 -0.58 -21.77
C TYR A 143 29.09 0.37 -21.88
N MET A 144 29.28 1.53 -22.52
CA MET A 144 28.22 2.52 -22.72
C MET A 144 27.09 1.98 -23.62
N GLY A 145 27.42 1.21 -24.65
CA GLY A 145 26.42 0.57 -25.52
C GLY A 145 25.56 -0.45 -24.78
N LEU A 146 26.18 -1.32 -23.97
CA LEU A 146 25.49 -2.30 -23.13
C LEU A 146 24.62 -1.64 -22.05
N LEU A 147 25.14 -0.58 -21.44
CA LEU A 147 24.40 0.20 -20.44
C LEU A 147 23.14 0.83 -21.04
N GLN A 148 23.25 1.45 -22.22
CA GLN A 148 22.10 2.04 -22.92
C GLN A 148 21.07 0.98 -23.33
N GLN A 149 21.51 -0.18 -23.80
CA GLN A 149 20.60 -1.27 -24.19
C GLN A 149 19.84 -1.84 -22.99
N SER A 150 20.47 -1.90 -21.81
CA SER A 150 19.89 -2.51 -20.60
C SER A 150 19.10 -1.53 -19.72
N MET A 151 19.33 -0.22 -19.90
CA MET A 151 18.71 0.85 -19.10
C MET A 151 17.19 0.80 -19.04
N PRO A 152 16.44 0.61 -20.15
CA PRO A 152 14.97 0.63 -20.10
C PRO A 152 14.40 -0.45 -19.19
N ALA A 153 14.92 -1.67 -19.28
CA ALA A 153 14.47 -2.79 -18.45
C ALA A 153 14.75 -2.54 -16.95
N PHE A 154 15.92 -2.00 -16.65
CA PHE A 154 16.31 -1.63 -15.28
C PHE A 154 15.40 -0.52 -14.71
N LEU A 155 15.16 0.55 -15.49
CA LEU A 155 14.32 1.66 -15.06
C LEU A 155 12.86 1.22 -14.84
N ILE A 156 12.30 0.37 -15.72
CA ILE A 156 10.95 -0.18 -15.52
C ILE A 156 10.89 -0.97 -14.21
N SER A 157 11.90 -1.78 -13.92
CA SER A 157 11.99 -2.56 -12.68
C SER A 157 12.08 -1.66 -11.45
N MET A 158 12.88 -0.60 -11.50
CA MET A 158 12.98 0.41 -10.43
C MET A 158 11.64 1.14 -10.22
N ILE A 159 10.94 1.50 -11.29
CA ILE A 159 9.61 2.13 -11.21
C ILE A 159 8.62 1.19 -10.49
N ILE A 160 8.61 -0.10 -10.82
CA ILE A 160 7.77 -1.10 -10.15
C ILE A 160 8.05 -1.11 -8.65
N GLY A 161 9.33 -1.16 -8.25
CA GLY A 161 9.73 -1.14 -6.84
C GLY A 161 9.33 0.15 -6.12
N LEU A 162 9.54 1.31 -6.74
CA LEU A 162 9.17 2.63 -6.18
C LEU A 162 7.65 2.79 -6.04
N VAL A 163 6.87 2.33 -7.01
CA VAL A 163 5.40 2.31 -6.91
C VAL A 163 4.96 1.38 -5.79
N GLY A 164 5.60 0.22 -5.65
CA GLY A 164 5.36 -0.70 -4.53
C GLY A 164 5.64 -0.06 -3.17
N LEU A 165 6.76 0.64 -3.03
CA LEU A 165 7.11 1.39 -1.82
C LEU A 165 6.07 2.48 -1.51
N TYR A 166 5.65 3.24 -2.52
CA TYR A 166 4.61 4.24 -2.38
C TYR A 166 3.29 3.64 -1.89
N ILE A 167 2.83 2.53 -2.49
CA ILE A 167 1.59 1.84 -2.09
C ILE A 167 1.68 1.36 -0.63
N THR A 168 2.83 0.81 -0.23
CA THR A 168 3.08 0.35 1.14
C THR A 168 3.01 1.50 2.14
N LEU A 169 3.69 2.62 1.87
CA LEU A 169 3.67 3.82 2.71
C LEU A 169 2.27 4.44 2.77
N TYR A 170 1.56 4.47 1.65
CA TYR A 170 0.17 4.94 1.58
C TYR A 170 -0.74 4.11 2.49
N TRP A 171 -0.63 2.77 2.45
CA TRP A 171 -1.38 1.89 3.34
C TRP A 171 -1.06 2.16 4.82
N ILE A 172 0.23 2.30 5.19
CA ILE A 172 0.65 2.60 6.57
C ILE A 172 0.00 3.89 7.09
N VAL A 173 -0.05 4.93 6.25
CA VAL A 173 -0.65 6.23 6.62
C VAL A 173 -2.16 6.11 6.83
N ILE A 174 -2.86 5.43 5.93
CA ILE A 174 -4.33 5.29 6.02
C ILE A 174 -4.73 4.38 7.17
N ASN A 175 -3.99 3.30 7.42
CA ASN A 175 -4.31 2.33 8.45
C ASN A 175 -4.19 2.88 9.89
N LYS A 176 -3.46 3.99 10.11
CA LYS A 176 -3.32 4.62 11.44
C LYS A 176 -4.63 5.13 12.04
N GLY A 177 -5.68 5.35 11.25
CA GLY A 177 -6.96 5.84 11.73
C GLY A 177 -8.17 4.99 11.32
N ASN A 178 -7.97 3.99 10.47
CA ASN A 178 -9.05 3.20 9.88
C ASN A 178 -8.56 1.75 9.76
N GLN A 179 -9.37 0.79 10.18
CA GLN A 179 -9.06 -0.63 9.95
C GLN A 179 -9.22 -0.97 8.45
N VAL A 180 -8.19 -0.67 7.67
CA VAL A 180 -8.15 -0.96 6.22
C VAL A 180 -7.59 -2.37 6.03
N ASP A 181 -8.16 -3.12 5.09
CA ASP A 181 -7.67 -4.45 4.75
C ASP A 181 -6.21 -4.41 4.26
N GLY A 182 -5.53 -5.57 4.30
CA GLY A 182 -4.12 -5.69 3.94
C GLY A 182 -3.84 -5.72 2.43
N THR A 183 -4.84 -5.58 1.55
CA THR A 183 -4.69 -5.76 0.11
C THR A 183 -3.59 -4.87 -0.49
N LEU A 184 -3.59 -3.58 -0.12
CA LEU A 184 -2.56 -2.64 -0.60
C LEU A 184 -1.18 -2.95 -0.02
N LEU A 185 -1.10 -3.35 1.25
CA LEU A 185 0.16 -3.73 1.88
C LEU A 185 0.80 -4.91 1.14
N TYR A 186 0.03 -5.96 0.91
CA TYR A 186 0.53 -7.16 0.26
C TYR A 186 0.95 -6.91 -1.19
N LEU A 187 0.17 -6.11 -1.93
CA LEU A 187 0.54 -5.69 -3.28
C LEU A 187 1.81 -4.85 -3.28
N GLY A 188 1.94 -3.92 -2.33
CA GLY A 188 3.11 -3.05 -2.20
C GLY A 188 4.38 -3.87 -1.93
N ILE A 189 4.34 -4.79 -0.95
CA ILE A 189 5.46 -5.68 -0.63
C ILE A 189 5.83 -6.56 -1.85
N PHE A 190 4.85 -7.17 -2.49
CA PHE A 190 5.07 -7.97 -3.69
C PHE A 190 5.75 -7.14 -4.80
N SER A 191 5.29 -5.92 -5.02
CA SER A 191 5.83 -5.02 -6.05
C SER A 191 7.27 -4.58 -5.75
N ILE A 192 7.62 -4.35 -4.47
CA ILE A 192 8.99 -4.06 -4.04
C ILE A 192 9.88 -5.27 -4.38
N LEU A 193 9.48 -6.48 -3.98
CA LEU A 193 10.25 -7.70 -4.22
C LEU A 193 10.42 -7.96 -5.73
N LEU A 194 9.34 -7.83 -6.50
CA LEU A 194 9.38 -7.99 -7.95
C LEU A 194 10.28 -6.95 -8.62
N GLY A 195 10.22 -5.69 -8.18
CA GLY A 195 11.07 -4.62 -8.69
C GLY A 195 12.56 -4.91 -8.41
N LEU A 196 12.89 -5.31 -7.19
CA LEU A 196 14.25 -5.68 -6.79
C LEU A 196 14.78 -6.89 -7.57
N TRP A 197 14.00 -7.96 -7.61
CA TRP A 197 14.34 -9.16 -8.36
C TRP A 197 14.55 -8.85 -9.85
N SER A 198 13.57 -8.18 -10.44
CA SER A 198 13.58 -7.85 -11.86
C SER A 198 14.70 -6.87 -12.25
N ALA A 199 15.05 -5.91 -11.39
CA ALA A 199 16.19 -5.01 -11.60
C ALA A 199 17.52 -5.77 -11.58
N ASN A 200 17.66 -6.70 -10.62
CA ASN A 200 18.85 -7.53 -10.48
C ASN A 200 19.04 -8.51 -11.66
N GLU A 201 17.97 -8.99 -12.27
CA GLU A 201 18.00 -9.84 -13.48
C GLU A 201 18.33 -9.07 -14.78
N THR A 202 18.54 -7.76 -14.71
CA THR A 202 18.94 -6.99 -15.90
C THR A 202 20.45 -7.02 -16.13
N ASN A 203 20.85 -6.98 -17.38
CA ASN A 203 22.28 -6.84 -17.76
C ASN A 203 22.92 -5.59 -17.16
N MET A 204 22.12 -4.54 -16.89
CA MET A 204 22.60 -3.32 -16.26
C MET A 204 23.09 -3.58 -14.82
N ALA A 205 22.38 -4.40 -14.05
CA ALA A 205 22.83 -4.80 -12.72
C ALA A 205 24.19 -5.52 -12.79
N ALA A 206 24.40 -6.34 -13.85
CA ALA A 206 25.66 -7.03 -14.09
C ALA A 206 26.84 -6.09 -14.42
N LEU A 207 26.56 -4.89 -14.93
CA LEU A 207 27.56 -3.86 -15.20
C LEU A 207 27.90 -2.99 -13.99
N ILE A 208 26.92 -2.75 -13.09
CA ILE A 208 27.06 -1.78 -11.99
C ILE A 208 27.58 -2.47 -10.70
N PHE A 209 27.03 -3.64 -10.35
CA PHE A 209 27.33 -4.27 -9.07
C PHE A 209 28.55 -5.19 -9.15
N VAL A 210 29.51 -4.98 -8.26
CA VAL A 210 30.77 -5.73 -8.22
C VAL A 210 30.56 -7.13 -7.63
N ASN A 211 29.87 -7.25 -6.49
CA ASN A 211 29.64 -8.54 -5.85
C ASN A 211 28.49 -9.31 -6.50
N ARG A 212 28.81 -10.07 -7.53
CA ARG A 212 27.83 -10.82 -8.32
C ARG A 212 27.26 -12.05 -7.62
N GLN A 213 28.02 -12.65 -6.71
CA GLN A 213 27.53 -13.76 -5.89
C GLN A 213 26.42 -13.31 -4.95
N ALA A 214 26.64 -12.18 -4.24
CA ALA A 214 25.60 -11.59 -3.38
C ALA A 214 24.35 -11.19 -4.18
N CYS A 215 24.51 -10.66 -5.40
CA CYS A 215 23.39 -10.36 -6.29
C CYS A 215 22.62 -11.63 -6.70
N SER A 216 23.31 -12.72 -7.01
CA SER A 216 22.68 -14.01 -7.31
C SER A 216 21.88 -14.53 -6.12
N TYR A 217 22.47 -14.50 -4.93
CA TYR A 217 21.79 -14.87 -3.69
C TYR A 217 20.52 -14.03 -3.47
N LEU A 218 20.64 -12.71 -3.60
CA LEU A 218 19.51 -11.80 -3.47
C LEU A 218 18.39 -12.11 -4.47
N ALA A 219 18.73 -12.45 -5.72
CA ALA A 219 17.75 -12.85 -6.73
C ALA A 219 16.97 -14.10 -6.31
N PHE A 220 17.65 -15.15 -5.86
CA PHE A 220 17.00 -16.37 -5.40
C PHE A 220 16.10 -16.13 -4.20
N VAL A 221 16.59 -15.43 -3.18
CA VAL A 221 15.83 -15.14 -1.96
C VAL A 221 14.58 -14.28 -2.26
N THR A 222 14.73 -13.26 -3.08
CA THR A 222 13.58 -12.43 -3.46
C THR A 222 12.54 -13.21 -4.27
N LEU A 223 12.97 -14.08 -5.19
CA LEU A 223 12.08 -14.93 -5.97
C LEU A 223 11.34 -15.93 -5.10
N MET A 224 12.00 -16.54 -4.11
CA MET A 224 11.40 -17.50 -3.17
C MET A 224 10.36 -16.83 -2.26
N ILE A 225 10.59 -15.61 -1.82
CA ILE A 225 9.66 -14.91 -0.90
C ILE A 225 8.44 -14.33 -1.64
N MET A 226 8.56 -14.04 -2.94
CA MET A 226 7.52 -13.36 -3.73
C MET A 226 6.13 -14.03 -3.72
N PRO A 227 5.99 -15.38 -3.76
CA PRO A 227 4.70 -16.04 -3.78
C PRO A 227 3.82 -15.73 -2.56
N MET A 228 4.42 -15.56 -1.37
CA MET A 228 3.70 -15.28 -0.11
C MET A 228 2.87 -13.98 -0.16
N PRO A 229 3.47 -12.80 -0.37
CA PRO A 229 2.70 -11.55 -0.42
C PRO A 229 1.73 -11.54 -1.60
N PHE A 230 2.05 -12.17 -2.72
CA PHE A 230 1.13 -12.28 -3.85
C PHE A 230 -0.09 -13.14 -3.53
N LEU A 231 0.08 -14.27 -2.84
CA LEU A 231 -1.01 -15.13 -2.40
C LEU A 231 -1.93 -14.41 -1.40
N LEU A 232 -1.36 -13.66 -0.44
CA LEU A 232 -2.11 -12.84 0.51
C LEU A 232 -2.87 -11.71 -0.19
N PHE A 233 -2.23 -11.06 -1.17
CA PHE A 233 -2.86 -10.07 -2.02
C PHE A 233 -4.06 -10.67 -2.77
N ALA A 234 -3.86 -11.79 -3.48
CA ALA A 234 -4.92 -12.42 -4.26
C ALA A 234 -6.09 -12.88 -3.39
N LYS A 235 -5.80 -13.44 -2.20
CA LYS A 235 -6.83 -13.81 -1.21
C LYS A 235 -7.66 -12.60 -0.78
N SER A 236 -7.01 -11.51 -0.40
CA SER A 236 -7.68 -10.30 0.07
C SER A 236 -8.45 -9.62 -1.07
N PHE A 237 -7.81 -9.44 -2.22
CA PHE A 237 -8.39 -8.81 -3.41
C PHE A 237 -9.60 -9.55 -3.97
N LEU A 238 -9.53 -10.87 -4.03
CA LEU A 238 -10.63 -11.71 -4.48
C LEU A 238 -11.61 -12.05 -3.35
N GLU A 239 -11.47 -11.50 -2.14
CA GLU A 239 -12.31 -11.77 -0.97
C GLU A 239 -12.56 -13.28 -0.81
N ILE A 240 -11.51 -14.09 -0.85
CA ILE A 240 -11.64 -15.53 -0.71
C ILE A 240 -11.78 -15.85 0.78
N HIS A 241 -13.01 -16.14 1.20
CA HIS A 241 -13.33 -16.55 2.54
C HIS A 241 -13.16 -18.06 2.69
N ASP A 242 -12.53 -18.49 3.77
CA ASP A 242 -12.53 -19.87 4.30
C ASP A 242 -12.01 -21.00 3.40
N SER A 243 -11.02 -20.77 2.56
CA SER A 243 -10.33 -21.84 1.84
C SER A 243 -9.09 -22.29 2.65
N ARG A 244 -9.01 -23.59 3.00
CA ARG A 244 -7.80 -24.19 3.60
C ARG A 244 -6.63 -24.22 2.60
N CYS A 245 -6.94 -24.19 1.30
CA CYS A 245 -5.94 -24.33 0.24
C CYS A 245 -4.87 -23.25 0.27
N TRP A 246 -5.23 -21.98 0.45
CA TRP A 246 -4.23 -20.90 0.50
C TRP A 246 -3.26 -21.05 1.69
N LYS A 247 -3.76 -21.57 2.84
CA LYS A 247 -2.92 -21.84 4.02
C LYS A 247 -1.92 -22.93 3.74
N ILE A 248 -2.37 -23.99 3.05
CA ILE A 248 -1.50 -25.10 2.66
C ILE A 248 -0.40 -24.59 1.73
N ILE A 249 -0.75 -23.84 0.67
CA ILE A 249 0.23 -23.28 -0.26
C ILE A 249 1.22 -22.35 0.46
N PHE A 250 0.73 -21.49 1.38
CA PHE A 250 1.56 -20.60 2.16
C PHE A 250 2.56 -21.33 3.05
N VAL A 251 2.10 -22.40 3.73
CA VAL A 251 2.97 -23.24 4.57
C VAL A 251 3.96 -24.02 3.73
N MET A 252 3.54 -24.52 2.56
CA MET A 252 4.44 -25.20 1.62
C MET A 252 5.55 -24.26 1.11
N ASP A 253 5.19 -23.02 0.74
CA ASP A 253 6.16 -22.02 0.29
C ASP A 253 7.18 -21.70 1.40
N PHE A 254 6.70 -21.46 2.61
CA PHE A 254 7.57 -21.26 3.76
C PHE A 254 8.50 -22.45 4.03
N ALA A 255 7.97 -23.67 3.94
CA ALA A 255 8.75 -24.89 4.12
C ALA A 255 9.84 -25.04 3.04
N VAL A 256 9.51 -24.72 1.78
CA VAL A 256 10.48 -24.71 0.66
C VAL A 256 11.58 -23.70 0.91
N ILE A 257 11.24 -22.45 1.32
CA ILE A 257 12.24 -21.42 1.64
C ILE A 257 13.20 -21.89 2.73
N VAL A 258 12.68 -22.43 3.83
CA VAL A 258 13.52 -22.93 4.94
C VAL A 258 14.37 -24.10 4.50
N LEU A 259 13.80 -25.06 3.77
CA LEU A 259 14.51 -26.23 3.27
C LEU A 259 15.66 -25.82 2.33
N ASP A 260 15.38 -24.93 1.36
CA ASP A 260 16.38 -24.46 0.39
C ASP A 260 17.54 -23.74 1.09
N HIS A 261 17.25 -22.93 2.12
CA HIS A 261 18.30 -22.26 2.89
C HIS A 261 19.16 -23.27 3.67
N ILE A 262 18.55 -24.27 4.30
CA ILE A 262 19.30 -25.33 5.01
C ILE A 262 20.16 -26.12 4.03
N LEU A 263 19.62 -26.53 2.89
CA LEU A 263 20.35 -27.29 1.88
C LEU A 263 21.53 -26.50 1.31
N ASN A 264 21.34 -25.20 1.05
CA ASN A 264 22.41 -24.32 0.56
C ASN A 264 23.48 -24.07 1.62
N MET A 265 23.10 -23.82 2.89
CA MET A 265 24.06 -23.59 3.98
C MET A 265 24.88 -24.83 4.32
N THR A 266 24.34 -26.03 4.11
CA THR A 266 25.06 -27.30 4.32
C THR A 266 25.90 -27.68 3.14
N GLY A 267 25.87 -26.94 2.01
CA GLY A 267 26.58 -27.28 0.77
C GLY A 267 26.00 -28.51 0.07
N PHE A 268 24.93 -29.11 0.58
CA PHE A 268 24.35 -30.32 0.02
C PHE A 268 23.64 -30.07 -1.32
N TYR A 269 22.95 -28.92 -1.42
CA TYR A 269 22.17 -28.57 -2.61
C TYR A 269 22.05 -27.05 -2.75
N GLU A 270 22.58 -26.50 -3.83
CA GLU A 270 22.58 -25.06 -4.08
C GLU A 270 21.20 -24.55 -4.53
N PHE A 271 20.91 -23.26 -4.27
CA PHE A 271 19.66 -22.60 -4.67
C PHE A 271 19.29 -22.78 -6.14
N ARG A 272 20.29 -22.76 -7.04
CA ARG A 272 19.99 -22.91 -8.46
C ARG A 272 19.48 -24.30 -8.82
N ARG A 273 19.96 -25.33 -8.15
CA ARG A 273 19.51 -26.71 -8.37
C ARG A 273 18.12 -26.95 -7.77
N SER A 274 17.76 -26.25 -6.68
CA SER A 274 16.45 -26.34 -6.01
C SER A 274 15.40 -25.40 -6.58
N LEU A 275 15.77 -24.51 -7.51
CA LEU A 275 14.89 -23.48 -8.10
C LEU A 275 13.57 -24.02 -8.67
N TRP A 276 13.56 -25.26 -9.14
CA TRP A 276 12.34 -25.93 -9.62
C TRP A 276 11.25 -26.04 -8.54
N MET A 277 11.62 -26.15 -7.26
CA MET A 277 10.65 -26.18 -6.15
C MET A 277 9.94 -24.83 -6.04
N THR A 278 10.66 -23.73 -6.11
CA THR A 278 10.09 -22.37 -6.15
C THR A 278 9.18 -22.18 -7.37
N HIS A 279 9.62 -22.64 -8.57
CA HIS A 279 8.78 -22.56 -9.77
C HIS A 279 7.48 -23.38 -9.63
N LEU A 280 7.54 -24.53 -8.95
CA LEU A 280 6.34 -25.33 -8.65
C LEU A 280 5.38 -24.57 -7.73
N ILE A 281 5.88 -23.91 -6.69
CA ILE A 281 5.05 -23.07 -5.80
C ILE A 281 4.42 -21.91 -6.59
N ILE A 282 5.18 -21.22 -7.43
CA ILE A 282 4.67 -20.14 -8.29
C ILE A 282 3.53 -20.67 -9.17
N LEU A 283 3.72 -21.83 -9.79
CA LEU A 283 2.69 -22.47 -10.62
C LEU A 283 1.44 -22.81 -9.81
N LEU A 284 1.60 -23.37 -8.60
CA LEU A 284 0.47 -23.66 -7.70
C LEU A 284 -0.30 -22.40 -7.30
N VAL A 285 0.40 -21.30 -7.02
CA VAL A 285 -0.23 -19.99 -6.74
C VAL A 285 -1.00 -19.50 -7.96
N ILE A 286 -0.43 -19.56 -9.16
CA ILE A 286 -1.09 -19.15 -10.41
C ILE A 286 -2.36 -19.97 -10.61
N VAL A 287 -2.29 -21.29 -10.52
CA VAL A 287 -3.45 -22.19 -10.69
C VAL A 287 -4.52 -21.90 -9.64
N TYR A 288 -4.13 -21.72 -8.37
CA TYR A 288 -5.06 -21.39 -7.30
C TYR A 288 -5.82 -20.09 -7.58
N VAL A 289 -5.10 -19.03 -7.98
CA VAL A 289 -5.70 -17.72 -8.28
C VAL A 289 -6.60 -17.80 -9.51
N LEU A 290 -6.20 -18.50 -10.56
CA LEU A 290 -7.03 -18.69 -11.76
C LEU A 290 -8.33 -19.45 -11.43
N VAL A 291 -8.26 -20.52 -10.64
CA VAL A 291 -9.45 -21.26 -10.18
C VAL A 291 -10.37 -20.34 -9.35
N ALA A 292 -9.81 -19.52 -8.47
CA ALA A 292 -10.58 -18.57 -7.67
C ALA A 292 -11.29 -17.53 -8.56
N ILE A 293 -10.60 -16.98 -9.57
CA ILE A 293 -11.17 -16.05 -10.54
C ILE A 293 -12.32 -16.72 -11.32
N ILE A 294 -12.09 -17.91 -11.86
CA ILE A 294 -13.10 -18.66 -12.62
C ILE A 294 -14.34 -18.92 -11.75
N ASN A 295 -14.17 -19.36 -10.51
CA ASN A 295 -15.27 -19.60 -9.58
C ASN A 295 -16.08 -18.33 -9.31
N LYS A 296 -15.42 -17.17 -9.13
CA LYS A 296 -16.11 -15.88 -8.97
C LYS A 296 -16.83 -15.44 -10.25
N MET A 297 -16.24 -15.69 -11.42
CA MET A 297 -16.87 -15.39 -12.71
C MET A 297 -18.15 -16.23 -12.92
N VAL A 298 -18.08 -17.52 -12.67
CA VAL A 298 -19.23 -18.45 -12.78
C VAL A 298 -20.36 -18.06 -11.83
N LYS A 299 -20.02 -17.66 -10.60
CA LYS A 299 -21.00 -17.19 -9.60
C LYS A 299 -21.50 -15.77 -9.86
N ARG A 300 -21.07 -15.10 -10.92
CA ARG A 300 -21.38 -13.68 -11.25
C ARG A 300 -21.10 -12.70 -10.12
N GLN A 301 -20.10 -12.99 -9.29
CA GLN A 301 -19.70 -12.18 -8.13
C GLN A 301 -18.62 -11.13 -8.47
N ILE A 302 -18.26 -10.99 -9.75
CA ILE A 302 -17.28 -10.01 -10.20
C ILE A 302 -18.00 -8.73 -10.63
N ASP A 303 -17.80 -7.67 -9.88
CA ASP A 303 -18.28 -6.33 -10.22
C ASP A 303 -17.59 -5.81 -11.48
N GLN A 304 -18.24 -4.88 -12.21
CA GLN A 304 -17.73 -4.40 -13.50
C GLN A 304 -16.34 -3.75 -13.38
N LYS A 305 -16.06 -3.10 -12.23
CA LYS A 305 -14.74 -2.51 -11.93
C LYS A 305 -13.64 -3.56 -11.71
N LEU A 306 -14.01 -4.67 -11.07
CA LEU A 306 -13.13 -5.79 -10.81
C LEU A 306 -12.76 -6.54 -12.10
N LYS A 307 -13.61 -6.52 -13.12
CA LYS A 307 -13.36 -7.19 -14.42
C LYS A 307 -12.09 -6.68 -15.09
N TYR A 308 -11.84 -5.36 -15.07
CA TYR A 308 -10.63 -4.78 -15.68
C TYR A 308 -9.37 -5.22 -14.93
N CYS A 309 -9.40 -5.24 -13.60
CA CYS A 309 -8.26 -5.68 -12.79
C CYS A 309 -8.00 -7.18 -12.95
N VAL A 310 -9.05 -7.99 -13.04
CA VAL A 310 -8.95 -9.44 -13.30
C VAL A 310 -8.38 -9.69 -14.71
N GLY A 311 -8.84 -8.95 -15.71
CA GLY A 311 -8.28 -9.04 -17.06
C GLY A 311 -6.79 -8.69 -17.12
N ALA A 312 -6.39 -7.63 -16.43
CA ALA A 312 -4.98 -7.24 -16.34
C ALA A 312 -4.14 -8.29 -15.57
N LEU A 313 -4.69 -8.92 -14.53
CA LEU A 313 -4.03 -9.99 -13.79
C LEU A 313 -3.83 -11.25 -14.65
N ILE A 314 -4.82 -11.62 -15.46
CA ILE A 314 -4.69 -12.73 -16.43
C ILE A 314 -3.58 -12.41 -17.44
N LEU A 315 -3.50 -11.17 -17.91
CA LEU A 315 -2.42 -10.75 -18.81
C LEU A 315 -1.03 -10.90 -18.18
N VAL A 316 -0.90 -10.56 -16.89
CA VAL A 316 0.34 -10.76 -16.13
C VAL A 316 0.73 -12.23 -16.07
N PHE A 317 -0.24 -13.13 -15.81
CA PHE A 317 0.02 -14.58 -15.77
C PHE A 317 0.45 -15.12 -17.15
N LEU A 318 -0.20 -14.68 -18.22
CA LEU A 318 0.19 -15.08 -19.58
C LEU A 318 1.62 -14.60 -19.90
N ALA A 319 1.93 -13.36 -19.55
CA ALA A 319 3.27 -12.82 -19.73
C ALA A 319 4.32 -13.58 -18.90
N ALA A 320 4.02 -13.92 -17.64
CA ALA A 320 4.91 -14.70 -16.77
C ALA A 320 5.15 -16.12 -17.33
N ILE A 321 4.13 -16.77 -17.88
CA ILE A 321 4.26 -18.08 -18.52
C ILE A 321 5.14 -17.98 -19.78
N ILE A 322 4.95 -16.95 -20.62
CA ILE A 322 5.78 -16.72 -21.81
C ILE A 322 7.24 -16.49 -21.39
N ASP A 323 7.48 -15.67 -20.39
CA ASP A 323 8.83 -15.39 -19.87
C ASP A 323 9.47 -16.67 -19.28
N LEU A 324 8.70 -17.49 -18.56
CA LEU A 324 9.18 -18.77 -18.02
C LEU A 324 9.55 -19.77 -19.12
N ILE A 325 8.72 -19.88 -20.17
CA ILE A 325 9.02 -20.72 -21.33
C ILE A 325 10.29 -20.23 -22.04
N GLY A 326 10.42 -18.89 -22.19
CA GLY A 326 11.61 -18.25 -22.74
C GLY A 326 12.87 -18.61 -21.95
N TYR A 327 12.82 -18.50 -20.63
CA TYR A 327 13.93 -18.86 -19.73
C TYR A 327 14.41 -20.31 -19.94
N TYR A 328 13.49 -21.27 -19.99
CA TYR A 328 13.86 -22.69 -20.19
C TYR A 328 14.30 -23.03 -21.62
N ARG A 329 13.92 -22.22 -22.62
CA ARG A 329 14.32 -22.45 -24.03
C ARG A 329 15.62 -21.80 -24.42
N THR A 330 15.84 -20.55 -23.99
CA THR A 330 16.94 -19.73 -24.50
C THR A 330 18.00 -19.41 -23.47
N GLY A 331 17.74 -19.67 -22.17
CA GLY A 331 18.62 -19.31 -21.07
C GLY A 331 18.85 -17.79 -20.88
N ASN A 332 18.31 -16.96 -21.78
CA ASN A 332 18.56 -15.53 -21.85
C ASN A 332 17.32 -14.69 -21.50
N ASN A 333 17.54 -13.62 -20.74
CA ASN A 333 16.72 -12.42 -20.53
C ASN A 333 15.20 -12.58 -20.71
N ALA A 334 14.61 -13.57 -20.06
CA ALA A 334 13.19 -13.66 -19.86
C ALA A 334 12.74 -12.50 -18.96
N GLY A 335 11.59 -11.91 -19.20
CA GLY A 335 11.00 -10.96 -18.27
C GLY A 335 10.63 -9.60 -18.84
N VAL A 336 10.82 -9.33 -20.12
CA VAL A 336 10.42 -8.05 -20.73
C VAL A 336 8.90 -7.90 -20.75
N PHE A 337 8.19 -8.95 -21.16
CA PHE A 337 6.72 -8.93 -21.25
C PHE A 337 6.09 -8.90 -19.86
N GLY A 338 6.62 -9.67 -18.90
CA GLY A 338 6.16 -9.68 -17.52
C GLY A 338 6.33 -8.33 -16.84
N ARG A 339 7.45 -7.65 -17.03
CA ARG A 339 7.71 -6.30 -16.47
C ARG A 339 6.67 -5.30 -16.96
N ILE A 340 6.42 -5.23 -18.26
CA ILE A 340 5.45 -4.29 -18.86
C ILE A 340 4.02 -4.62 -18.42
N ALA A 341 3.64 -5.89 -18.50
CA ALA A 341 2.31 -6.34 -18.08
C ALA A 341 2.05 -6.05 -16.61
N PHE A 342 3.04 -6.30 -15.75
CA PHE A 342 2.91 -6.02 -14.33
C PHE A 342 2.88 -4.53 -14.00
N LEU A 343 3.68 -3.71 -14.68
CA LEU A 343 3.62 -2.25 -14.52
C LEU A 343 2.23 -1.71 -14.87
N ILE A 344 1.65 -2.17 -15.98
CA ILE A 344 0.29 -1.80 -16.38
C ILE A 344 -0.71 -2.26 -15.30
N PHE A 345 -0.59 -3.51 -14.83
CA PHE A 345 -1.46 -4.06 -13.81
C PHE A 345 -1.43 -3.24 -12.52
N ILE A 346 -0.23 -2.95 -11.98
CA ILE A 346 -0.09 -2.22 -10.71
C ILE A 346 -0.62 -0.79 -10.80
N LEU A 347 -0.44 -0.12 -11.94
CA LEU A 347 -0.98 1.22 -12.17
C LEU A 347 -2.52 1.20 -12.23
N LEU A 348 -3.10 0.30 -13.01
CA LEU A 348 -4.56 0.15 -13.11
C LEU A 348 -5.17 -0.23 -11.76
N PHE A 349 -4.55 -1.18 -11.07
CA PHE A 349 -5.00 -1.62 -9.76
C PHE A 349 -4.87 -0.53 -8.71
N GLY A 350 -3.74 0.16 -8.66
CA GLY A 350 -3.50 1.26 -7.73
C GLY A 350 -4.54 2.38 -7.90
N ILE A 351 -4.87 2.76 -9.14
CA ILE A 351 -5.91 3.74 -9.44
C ILE A 351 -7.29 3.24 -8.99
N ALA A 352 -7.62 1.98 -9.29
CA ALA A 352 -8.92 1.40 -8.92
C ALA A 352 -9.10 1.36 -7.40
N THR A 353 -8.09 0.90 -6.67
CA THR A 353 -8.12 0.79 -5.21
C THR A 353 -8.13 2.16 -4.54
N ALA A 354 -7.33 3.12 -5.01
CA ALA A 354 -7.36 4.48 -4.51
C ALA A 354 -8.76 5.11 -4.65
N ARG A 355 -9.43 4.90 -5.79
CA ARG A 355 -10.82 5.36 -6.00
C ARG A 355 -11.80 4.68 -5.04
N GLN A 356 -11.64 3.39 -4.79
CA GLN A 356 -12.51 2.64 -3.86
C GLN A 356 -12.32 3.13 -2.42
N THR A 357 -11.09 3.31 -1.97
CA THR A 357 -10.78 3.83 -0.63
C THR A 357 -11.38 5.22 -0.42
N VAL A 358 -11.22 6.14 -1.40
CA VAL A 358 -11.84 7.47 -1.34
C VAL A 358 -13.37 7.39 -1.30
N ALA A 359 -13.97 6.48 -2.05
CA ALA A 359 -15.42 6.29 -2.05
C ALA A 359 -15.93 5.72 -0.70
N SER A 360 -15.19 4.80 -0.09
CA SER A 360 -15.52 4.24 1.23
C SER A 360 -15.40 5.28 2.33
N LEU A 361 -14.33 6.07 2.35
CA LEU A 361 -14.15 7.17 3.30
C LEU A 361 -15.27 8.22 3.19
N LYS A 362 -15.73 8.51 1.96
CA LYS A 362 -16.88 9.41 1.76
C LYS A 362 -18.18 8.82 2.30
N LYS A 363 -18.38 7.50 2.20
CA LYS A 363 -19.57 6.83 2.76
C LYS A 363 -19.58 6.90 4.28
N VAL A 364 -18.43 6.61 4.93
CA VAL A 364 -18.28 6.70 6.39
C VAL A 364 -18.58 8.13 6.86
N ARG A 365 -17.92 9.12 6.26
CA ARG A 365 -18.15 10.53 6.61
C ARG A 365 -19.60 10.97 6.42
N ARG A 366 -20.26 10.52 5.34
CA ARG A 366 -21.68 10.79 5.14
C ARG A 366 -22.56 10.14 6.19
N ALA A 367 -22.21 8.91 6.62
CA ALA A 367 -22.95 8.24 7.69
C ALA A 367 -22.79 9.01 9.02
N GLU A 368 -21.59 9.47 9.36
CA GLU A 368 -21.33 10.30 10.53
C GLU A 368 -22.09 11.64 10.47
N GLU A 369 -22.06 12.31 9.31
CA GLU A 369 -22.82 13.55 9.09
C GLU A 369 -24.34 13.31 9.26
N LEU A 370 -24.88 12.22 8.71
CA LEU A 370 -26.28 11.85 8.85
C LEU A 370 -26.64 11.50 10.30
N GLU A 371 -25.77 10.81 11.01
CA GLU A 371 -25.95 10.49 12.43
C GLU A 371 -25.96 11.78 13.27
N GLN A 372 -25.03 12.70 13.04
CA GLN A 372 -25.03 14.01 13.69
C GLN A 372 -26.30 14.79 13.41
N PHE A 373 -26.78 14.84 12.16
CA PHE A 373 -28.05 15.49 11.81
C PHE A 373 -29.26 14.82 12.45
N ALA A 374 -29.22 13.49 12.61
CA ALA A 374 -30.30 12.73 13.24
C ALA A 374 -30.37 12.92 14.76
N LEU A 375 -29.25 13.16 15.42
CA LEU A 375 -29.15 13.21 16.89
C LEU A 375 -28.97 14.62 17.45
N ASN A 376 -28.59 15.62 16.66
CA ASN A 376 -28.43 17.01 17.13
C ASN A 376 -29.58 17.88 16.68
N ASP A 377 -29.88 18.91 17.48
CA ASP A 377 -30.81 19.98 17.10
C ASP A 377 -30.09 20.96 16.15
N SER A 378 -30.69 21.18 14.98
CA SER A 378 -30.06 21.98 13.91
C SER A 378 -29.92 23.47 14.24
N MET A 379 -30.69 23.98 15.20
CA MET A 379 -30.66 25.38 15.62
C MET A 379 -29.66 25.62 16.74
N THR A 380 -29.69 24.77 17.76
CA THR A 380 -28.91 24.96 19.00
C THR A 380 -27.59 24.20 19.03
N GLY A 381 -27.44 23.15 18.22
CA GLY A 381 -26.25 22.28 18.14
C GLY A 381 -26.17 21.18 19.20
N ILE A 382 -26.91 21.29 20.31
CA ILE A 382 -26.99 20.25 21.34
C ILE A 382 -27.81 19.04 20.86
N TYR A 383 -27.84 17.95 21.64
CA TYR A 383 -28.62 16.77 21.27
C TYR A 383 -30.11 17.09 21.17
N ASN A 384 -30.77 16.47 20.19
CA ASN A 384 -32.21 16.64 19.97
C ASN A 384 -33.03 15.61 20.77
N ARG A 385 -34.37 15.70 20.65
CA ARG A 385 -35.32 14.78 21.28
C ARG A 385 -35.09 13.32 20.88
N ASN A 386 -34.75 13.05 19.62
CA ASN A 386 -34.48 11.65 19.20
C ASN A 386 -33.28 11.04 19.94
N ALA A 387 -32.21 11.82 20.15
CA ALA A 387 -31.07 11.41 20.93
C ALA A 387 -31.44 11.17 22.39
N TYR A 388 -32.29 12.03 22.98
CA TYR A 388 -32.84 11.83 24.33
C TYR A 388 -33.61 10.52 24.43
N ASP A 389 -34.60 10.30 23.57
CA ASP A 389 -35.44 9.11 23.54
C ASP A 389 -34.61 7.84 23.34
N TYR A 390 -33.59 7.89 22.47
CA TYR A 390 -32.67 6.79 22.26
C TYR A 390 -31.87 6.45 23.53
N TYR A 391 -31.35 7.48 24.21
CA TYR A 391 -30.58 7.30 25.43
C TYR A 391 -31.41 6.69 26.55
N VAL A 392 -32.58 7.25 26.81
CA VAL A 392 -33.50 6.81 27.90
C VAL A 392 -33.96 5.37 27.69
N ARG A 393 -34.28 4.98 26.45
CA ARG A 393 -34.69 3.59 26.13
C ARG A 393 -33.63 2.54 26.32
N ASN A 394 -32.35 2.90 26.08
CA ASN A 394 -31.25 1.95 26.09
C ASN A 394 -30.54 1.89 27.45
N GLU A 395 -30.66 2.92 28.29
CA GLU A 395 -30.02 2.96 29.60
C GLU A 395 -30.84 2.16 30.63
N LYS A 396 -30.27 1.06 31.11
CA LYS A 396 -30.92 0.14 32.07
C LYS A 396 -30.41 0.28 33.49
N GLN A 397 -29.23 0.89 33.68
CA GLN A 397 -28.57 1.04 34.97
C GLN A 397 -28.39 2.52 35.28
N PHE A 398 -29.44 3.14 35.83
CA PHE A 398 -29.50 4.58 36.03
C PHE A 398 -29.65 5.00 37.50
N ALA A 399 -29.48 4.07 38.45
CA ALA A 399 -29.50 4.42 39.87
C ALA A 399 -28.44 5.48 40.18
N GLY A 400 -28.80 6.56 40.87
CA GLY A 400 -27.93 7.69 41.13
C GLY A 400 -27.75 8.70 39.97
N TYR A 401 -28.35 8.45 38.82
CA TYR A 401 -28.41 9.48 37.75
C TYR A 401 -29.22 10.69 38.20
N MET A 402 -28.81 11.87 37.71
CA MET A 402 -29.55 13.09 37.94
C MET A 402 -30.10 13.62 36.60
N ILE A 403 -31.35 14.00 36.59
CA ILE A 403 -31.97 14.72 35.47
C ILE A 403 -32.21 16.14 35.89
N VAL A 404 -31.83 17.09 35.03
CA VAL A 404 -32.13 18.50 35.18
C VAL A 404 -32.93 18.91 33.98
N THR A 405 -34.14 19.48 34.23
CA THR A 405 -35.00 20.01 33.19
C THR A 405 -34.99 21.54 33.23
N PHE A 406 -35.06 22.13 32.04
CA PHE A 406 -35.03 23.58 31.88
C PHE A 406 -36.18 24.04 30.95
N ASP A 407 -36.75 25.21 31.25
CA ASP A 407 -37.75 25.86 30.43
C ASP A 407 -37.42 27.36 30.31
N LEU A 408 -37.50 27.88 29.09
CA LEU A 408 -37.19 29.29 28.82
C LEU A 408 -38.38 30.18 29.06
N ASN A 409 -38.21 31.18 29.93
CA ASN A 409 -39.26 32.17 30.21
C ASN A 409 -39.32 33.19 29.08
N ASN A 410 -40.51 33.74 28.83
CA ASN A 410 -40.75 34.89 27.92
C ASN A 410 -40.33 34.68 26.45
N LEU A 411 -39.96 33.46 26.01
CA LEU A 411 -39.60 33.19 24.63
C LEU A 411 -40.73 33.55 23.65
N LYS A 412 -41.97 33.23 24.01
CA LYS A 412 -43.12 33.57 23.19
C LYS A 412 -43.27 35.08 23.06
N GLN A 413 -43.13 35.85 24.14
CA GLN A 413 -43.15 37.31 24.09
C GLN A 413 -42.04 37.88 23.23
N CYS A 414 -40.82 37.28 23.30
CA CYS A 414 -39.72 37.65 22.43
C CYS A 414 -40.10 37.47 20.96
N ASN A 415 -40.66 36.33 20.60
CA ASN A 415 -41.11 36.05 19.24
C ASN A 415 -42.21 37.01 18.76
N ASP A 416 -43.21 37.24 19.60
CA ASP A 416 -44.39 38.03 19.24
C ASP A 416 -44.06 39.53 19.07
N HIS A 417 -43.11 40.08 19.87
CA HIS A 417 -42.74 41.49 19.81
C HIS A 417 -41.56 41.82 18.93
N TYR A 418 -40.57 40.91 18.83
CA TYR A 418 -39.29 41.16 18.15
C TYR A 418 -39.01 40.19 16.98
N GLY A 419 -39.98 39.28 16.72
CA GLY A 419 -39.93 38.34 15.62
C GLY A 419 -39.05 37.10 15.88
N HIS A 420 -39.22 36.08 15.04
CA HIS A 420 -38.58 34.77 15.22
C HIS A 420 -37.06 34.82 15.27
N ARG A 421 -36.41 35.78 14.58
CA ARG A 421 -34.95 35.92 14.64
C ARG A 421 -34.43 36.24 16.04
N ALA A 422 -35.18 37.05 16.80
CA ALA A 422 -34.84 37.38 18.18
C ALA A 422 -35.06 36.15 19.09
N GLY A 423 -36.12 35.37 18.87
CA GLY A 423 -36.38 34.14 19.58
C GLY A 423 -35.35 33.05 19.27
N ASP A 424 -34.90 32.94 18.01
CA ASP A 424 -33.81 32.03 17.62
C ASP A 424 -32.51 32.38 18.35
N ALA A 425 -32.17 33.69 18.39
CA ALA A 425 -30.98 34.14 19.15
C ALA A 425 -31.12 33.83 20.65
N TYR A 426 -32.34 33.99 21.20
CA TYR A 426 -32.62 33.61 22.58
C TYR A 426 -32.37 32.11 22.83
N LEU A 427 -32.97 31.24 21.99
CA LEU A 427 -32.79 29.79 22.06
C LEU A 427 -31.34 29.36 21.97
N VAL A 428 -30.59 29.89 21.01
CA VAL A 428 -29.18 29.55 20.81
C VAL A 428 -28.30 29.96 22.01
N ASN A 429 -28.51 31.18 22.55
CA ASN A 429 -27.74 31.64 23.70
C ASN A 429 -28.11 30.88 24.98
N ALA A 430 -29.37 30.57 25.21
CA ALA A 430 -29.80 29.77 26.35
C ALA A 430 -29.23 28.34 26.28
N ALA A 431 -29.31 27.70 25.11
CA ALA A 431 -28.74 26.38 24.89
C ALA A 431 -27.23 26.36 25.17
N ARG A 432 -26.48 27.37 24.70
CA ARG A 432 -25.03 27.49 24.96
C ARG A 432 -24.75 27.63 26.46
N ILE A 433 -25.49 28.47 27.18
CA ILE A 433 -25.32 28.62 28.63
C ILE A 433 -25.59 27.29 29.36
N ILE A 434 -26.63 26.55 28.96
CA ILE A 434 -26.92 25.22 29.52
C ILE A 434 -25.77 24.28 29.22
N GLU A 435 -25.34 24.19 27.99
CA GLU A 435 -24.26 23.29 27.55
C GLU A 435 -22.95 23.61 28.29
N ASP A 436 -22.49 24.87 28.27
CA ASP A 436 -21.22 25.31 28.91
C ASP A 436 -21.15 24.99 30.41
N ASN A 437 -22.30 24.96 31.09
CA ASN A 437 -22.38 24.66 32.50
C ASN A 437 -22.49 23.15 32.81
N PHE A 438 -23.09 22.37 31.91
CA PHE A 438 -23.44 20.98 32.17
C PHE A 438 -22.66 19.95 31.34
N GLU A 439 -22.03 20.28 30.21
CA GLU A 439 -21.37 19.31 29.30
C GLU A 439 -20.32 18.40 29.99
N ARG A 440 -19.61 18.95 30.96
CA ARG A 440 -18.59 18.18 31.73
C ARG A 440 -19.19 17.17 32.71
N TYR A 441 -20.47 17.27 33.00
CA TYR A 441 -21.15 16.37 33.94
C TYR A 441 -22.08 15.39 33.23
N GLY A 442 -22.67 15.79 32.10
CA GLY A 442 -23.62 14.98 31.38
C GLY A 442 -23.95 15.53 29.99
N LYS A 443 -24.93 14.94 29.34
CA LYS A 443 -25.38 15.34 27.99
C LYS A 443 -26.59 16.23 28.08
N CYS A 444 -26.58 17.29 27.29
CA CYS A 444 -27.67 18.26 27.17
C CYS A 444 -28.52 18.03 25.92
N TYR A 445 -29.83 18.07 26.08
CA TYR A 445 -30.79 17.76 25.04
C TYR A 445 -31.82 18.89 24.94
N ARG A 446 -32.26 19.21 23.70
CA ARG A 446 -33.45 19.99 23.45
C ARG A 446 -34.62 19.05 23.18
N ILE A 447 -35.61 19.00 24.08
CA ILE A 447 -36.72 18.04 24.01
C ILE A 447 -38.02 18.65 23.52
N GLY A 448 -38.14 19.98 23.54
CA GLY A 448 -39.27 20.73 23.06
C GLY A 448 -38.88 22.06 22.42
N GLY A 449 -39.81 22.93 22.16
CA GLY A 449 -39.58 24.26 21.60
C GLY A 449 -38.66 25.12 22.46
N ASP A 450 -39.01 25.26 23.75
CA ASP A 450 -38.36 26.02 24.82
C ASP A 450 -37.87 25.13 25.98
N GLU A 451 -38.00 23.81 25.84
CA GLU A 451 -37.68 22.81 26.86
C GLU A 451 -36.33 22.13 26.59
N PHE A 452 -35.50 22.10 27.62
CA PHE A 452 -34.18 21.43 27.58
C PHE A 452 -34.05 20.44 28.74
N CYS A 453 -33.20 19.46 28.57
CA CYS A 453 -32.93 18.45 29.57
C CYS A 453 -31.45 18.12 29.61
N CYS A 454 -30.91 17.89 30.80
CA CYS A 454 -29.57 17.36 30.97
C CYS A 454 -29.62 16.06 31.78
N ILE A 455 -28.96 14.99 31.25
CA ILE A 455 -28.84 13.72 31.94
C ILE A 455 -27.40 13.61 32.46
N ILE A 456 -27.25 13.48 33.77
CA ILE A 456 -25.94 13.41 34.48
C ILE A 456 -25.80 12.01 35.06
N PRO A 457 -24.84 11.19 34.54
CA PRO A 457 -24.60 9.84 35.06
C PRO A 457 -24.12 9.85 36.52
N GLU A 458 -24.28 8.70 37.17
CA GLU A 458 -23.79 8.46 38.53
C GLU A 458 -22.27 8.68 38.63
N GLY A 459 -21.81 9.15 39.79
CA GLY A 459 -20.39 9.34 40.08
C GLY A 459 -19.77 10.61 39.48
N SER A 460 -20.57 11.44 38.81
CA SER A 460 -20.08 12.71 38.28
C SER A 460 -19.62 13.71 39.35
N GLY A 461 -19.99 13.49 40.63
CA GLY A 461 -19.67 14.39 41.74
C GLY A 461 -20.26 15.80 41.55
N CYS A 462 -21.34 15.93 40.79
CA CYS A 462 -21.97 17.21 40.43
C CYS A 462 -22.52 17.89 41.69
N LYS A 463 -21.93 19.04 42.03
CA LYS A 463 -22.50 19.96 43.06
C LYS A 463 -23.57 20.82 42.40
N ILE A 464 -24.74 20.23 42.20
CA ILE A 464 -25.84 20.84 41.41
C ILE A 464 -26.14 22.30 41.80
N ARG A 465 -26.20 22.61 43.12
CA ARG A 465 -26.45 23.97 43.59
C ARG A 465 -25.41 24.98 43.07
N SER A 466 -24.14 24.59 43.01
CA SER A 466 -23.08 25.45 42.52
C SER A 466 -23.15 25.64 41.00
N VAL A 467 -23.55 24.59 40.27
CA VAL A 467 -23.74 24.65 38.81
C VAL A 467 -24.94 25.53 38.46
N LEU A 468 -26.06 25.37 39.15
CA LEU A 468 -27.24 26.20 38.96
C LEU A 468 -26.99 27.68 39.33
N HIS A 469 -26.20 27.94 40.37
CA HIS A 469 -25.80 29.31 40.72
C HIS A 469 -24.98 29.95 39.61
N LYS A 470 -24.01 29.19 39.05
CA LYS A 470 -23.22 29.68 37.93
C LYS A 470 -24.05 29.88 36.67
N LEU A 471 -24.99 28.99 36.35
CA LEU A 471 -25.90 29.14 35.23
C LEU A 471 -26.71 30.47 35.35
N HIS A 472 -27.25 30.81 36.56
CA HIS A 472 -27.93 32.06 36.77
C HIS A 472 -27.00 33.28 36.59
N GLN A 473 -25.77 33.22 37.06
CA GLN A 473 -24.78 34.27 36.81
C GLN A 473 -24.52 34.47 35.33
N ASP A 474 -24.34 33.38 34.57
CA ASP A 474 -24.12 33.44 33.13
C ASP A 474 -25.34 34.03 32.38
N VAL A 475 -26.57 33.76 32.84
CA VAL A 475 -27.80 34.38 32.35
C VAL A 475 -27.83 35.88 32.65
N GLU A 476 -27.47 36.31 33.87
CA GLU A 476 -27.35 37.74 34.22
C GLU A 476 -26.30 38.46 33.37
N ILE A 477 -25.14 37.80 33.13
CA ILE A 477 -24.11 38.36 32.24
C ILE A 477 -24.64 38.53 30.82
N LEU A 478 -25.42 37.57 30.31
CA LEU A 478 -26.03 37.65 29.00
C LEU A 478 -27.03 38.84 28.95
N ASN A 479 -27.90 38.98 29.98
CA ASN A 479 -28.87 40.06 30.06
C ASN A 479 -28.20 41.45 30.12
N ASN A 480 -27.10 41.57 30.88
CA ASN A 480 -26.33 42.82 30.97
C ASN A 480 -25.68 43.25 29.63
N LYS A 481 -25.43 42.28 28.73
CA LYS A 481 -24.90 42.58 27.39
C LYS A 481 -25.94 43.16 26.42
N ASN A 482 -27.22 43.12 26.76
CA ASN A 482 -28.35 43.60 25.94
C ASN A 482 -28.33 43.08 24.48
N ILE A 483 -27.86 41.83 24.28
CA ILE A 483 -27.82 41.19 22.95
C ILE A 483 -29.21 40.72 22.55
N ILE A 484 -30.04 40.34 23.52
CA ILE A 484 -31.39 39.87 23.34
C ILE A 484 -32.33 40.99 23.84
N PRO A 485 -33.37 41.38 23.07
CA PRO A 485 -34.20 42.54 23.40
C PRO A 485 -35.19 42.33 24.56
N VAL A 486 -35.20 41.11 25.13
CA VAL A 486 -35.95 40.74 26.32
C VAL A 486 -35.04 40.11 27.35
N GLU A 487 -35.44 40.18 28.61
CA GLU A 487 -34.72 39.53 29.68
C GLU A 487 -34.82 37.99 29.54
N VAL A 488 -33.65 37.34 29.42
CA VAL A 488 -33.54 35.88 29.36
C VAL A 488 -33.75 35.31 30.76
N GLY A 489 -34.67 34.36 30.88
CA GLY A 489 -34.93 33.64 32.11
C GLY A 489 -34.96 32.14 31.85
N ILE A 490 -34.26 31.36 32.66
CA ILE A 490 -34.22 29.90 32.59
C ILE A 490 -34.73 29.35 33.90
N ALA A 491 -35.94 28.76 33.90
CA ALA A 491 -36.47 28.00 35.00
C ALA A 491 -35.85 26.58 34.97
N CYS A 492 -35.45 26.05 36.09
CA CYS A 492 -34.84 24.72 36.16
C CYS A 492 -35.30 23.91 37.38
N GLY A 493 -35.42 22.59 37.21
CA GLY A 493 -35.70 21.64 38.27
C GLY A 493 -34.80 20.42 38.13
N CYS A 494 -34.54 19.73 39.23
CA CYS A 494 -33.64 18.58 39.22
C CYS A 494 -34.19 17.43 40.08
N ALA A 495 -33.99 16.20 39.62
CA ALA A 495 -34.31 15.00 40.38
C ALA A 495 -33.21 13.94 40.24
N VAL A 496 -32.97 13.21 41.33
CA VAL A 496 -32.03 12.09 41.35
C VAL A 496 -32.80 10.79 41.22
N ALA A 497 -32.31 9.88 40.42
CA ALA A 497 -32.85 8.54 40.26
C ALA A 497 -32.63 7.73 41.53
N THR A 498 -33.71 7.10 41.98
CA THR A 498 -33.71 6.20 43.17
C THR A 498 -33.85 4.76 42.74
N THR A 499 -33.73 3.83 43.65
CA THR A 499 -33.94 2.39 43.43
C THR A 499 -35.39 2.02 43.15
N GLU A 500 -36.31 2.93 43.41
CA GLU A 500 -37.75 2.75 43.19
C GLU A 500 -38.19 3.17 41.78
N ASP A 501 -37.35 3.92 41.07
CA ASP A 501 -37.67 4.39 39.71
C ASP A 501 -37.57 3.21 38.71
N THR A 502 -38.59 3.05 37.90
CA THR A 502 -38.66 2.00 36.87
C THR A 502 -37.95 2.40 35.58
N ASP A 503 -37.84 3.70 35.32
CA ASP A 503 -37.19 4.26 34.14
C ASP A 503 -36.78 5.72 34.38
N LEU A 504 -35.91 6.24 33.51
CA LEU A 504 -35.47 7.64 33.57
C LEU A 504 -36.56 8.65 33.29
N GLU A 505 -37.65 8.27 32.65
CA GLU A 505 -38.77 9.18 32.36
C GLU A 505 -39.51 9.62 33.64
N LYS A 506 -39.66 8.71 34.61
CA LYS A 506 -40.20 9.07 35.93
C LYS A 506 -39.30 10.04 36.70
N VAL A 507 -38.00 9.91 36.55
CA VAL A 507 -37.06 10.87 37.14
C VAL A 507 -37.22 12.25 36.49
N ARG A 508 -37.44 12.28 35.17
CA ARG A 508 -37.68 13.51 34.42
C ARG A 508 -39.00 14.18 34.88
N GLU A 509 -40.07 13.41 35.03
CA GLU A 509 -41.34 13.92 35.52
C GLU A 509 -41.20 14.67 36.87
N ARG A 510 -40.41 14.10 37.81
CA ARG A 510 -40.15 14.78 39.11
C ARG A 510 -39.32 16.06 38.94
N ALA A 511 -38.34 16.05 38.03
CA ALA A 511 -37.57 17.25 37.71
C ALA A 511 -38.46 18.34 37.09
N ASP A 512 -39.40 17.95 36.22
CA ASP A 512 -40.36 18.87 35.59
C ASP A 512 -41.32 19.49 36.61
N GLU A 513 -41.79 18.73 37.61
CA GLU A 513 -42.60 19.26 38.70
C GLU A 513 -41.84 20.35 39.49
N GLU A 514 -40.58 20.12 39.85
CA GLU A 514 -39.75 21.12 40.52
C GLU A 514 -39.52 22.36 39.64
N MET A 515 -39.21 22.15 38.37
CA MET A 515 -39.02 23.25 37.40
C MET A 515 -40.27 24.10 37.27
N TYR A 516 -41.44 23.45 37.19
CA TYR A 516 -42.73 24.17 37.06
C TYR A 516 -43.03 25.03 38.30
N GLN A 517 -42.73 24.53 39.52
CA GLN A 517 -42.86 25.32 40.74
C GLN A 517 -41.97 26.56 40.69
N LYS A 518 -40.71 26.43 40.35
CA LYS A 518 -39.76 27.55 40.22
C LYS A 518 -40.20 28.55 39.12
N LYS A 519 -40.73 28.05 38.00
CA LYS A 519 -41.26 28.90 36.93
C LYS A 519 -42.42 29.77 37.43
N ARG A 520 -43.29 29.23 38.30
CA ARG A 520 -44.38 30.00 38.93
C ARG A 520 -43.86 31.07 39.88
N GLU A 521 -42.87 30.74 40.72
CA GLU A 521 -42.22 31.69 41.63
C GLU A 521 -41.57 32.85 40.85
N MET A 522 -40.85 32.54 39.80
CA MET A 522 -40.23 33.56 38.91
C MET A 522 -41.31 34.48 38.28
N LYS A 523 -42.46 33.94 37.82
CA LYS A 523 -43.55 34.73 37.29
C LYS A 523 -44.29 35.58 38.31
N ALA A 524 -44.28 35.18 39.58
CA ALA A 524 -44.94 35.96 40.66
C ALA A 524 -44.02 37.08 41.19
N ALA A 525 -42.73 37.03 40.93
CA ALA A 525 -41.75 38.05 41.30
C ALA A 525 -41.63 39.22 40.28
N TYR A 526 -42.24 39.05 39.10
CA TYR A 526 -42.41 40.05 38.06
C TYR A 526 -43.87 40.57 38.05
#